data_eb8bb7dfac9a4e57309bbc83310e7ba0
#
_entry.id   eb8bb7dfac9a4e57309bbc83310e7ba0
#
_cell.length_a   1.000
_cell.length_b   1.000
_cell.length_c   1.000
_cell.angle_alpha   90.00
_cell.angle_beta   90.00
_cell.angle_gamma   90.00
#
_symmetry.space_group_name_H-M   'P 1'
#
loop_
_entity.id
_entity.type
_entity.pdbx_description
1 polymer ?
#
loop_
_entity_poly.entity_id
_entity_poly.type
_entity_poly.pdbx_seq_one_letter_code
_entity_poly.pdbx_strand_id
1 'polypeptide(L)'
;MKLVVLLGVVLALLTPASADQFEDDLGKLTAGLPPDAVAVVTRRVMCNHWTGEEPYDKARAREIARAVKQNKCNSLKGDEAAVRKRYPKDPKVIKALNDAQDF
;
A
#
# COMPACT_ATOMS: atom_id res chain seq x y z
N MET A 1 -36.55 27.10 34.33
CA MET A 1 -35.27 26.38 34.10
C MET A 1 -35.32 25.68 32.77
N LYS A 2 -34.53 26.14 31.84
CA LYS A 2 -34.46 25.51 30.53
C LYS A 2 -33.40 24.43 30.57
N LEU A 3 -33.82 23.18 30.44
CA LEU A 3 -32.90 22.08 30.21
C LEU A 3 -32.40 22.20 28.79
N VAL A 4 -31.17 22.63 28.60
CA VAL A 4 -30.51 22.54 27.31
C VAL A 4 -29.96 21.12 27.21
N VAL A 5 -30.74 20.27 26.57
CA VAL A 5 -30.21 18.96 26.15
C VAL A 5 -29.28 19.27 24.96
N LEU A 6 -27.99 19.41 25.23
CA LEU A 6 -26.97 19.29 24.22
C LEU A 6 -26.98 17.85 23.77
N LEU A 7 -27.77 17.57 22.75
CA LEU A 7 -27.52 16.38 21.90
C LEU A 7 -26.17 16.60 21.26
N GLY A 8 -25.15 16.11 21.92
CA GLY A 8 -23.86 15.92 21.28
C GLY A 8 -24.07 14.95 20.13
N VAL A 9 -24.18 15.47 18.92
CA VAL A 9 -24.00 14.64 17.73
C VAL A 9 -22.56 14.18 17.80
N VAL A 10 -22.33 12.99 18.34
CA VAL A 10 -21.09 12.28 18.15
C VAL A 10 -21.11 11.90 16.67
N LEU A 11 -20.55 12.78 15.83
CA LEU A 11 -20.12 12.36 14.51
C LEU A 11 -19.03 11.32 14.78
N ALA A 12 -19.42 10.06 14.77
CA ALA A 12 -18.47 8.99 14.60
C ALA A 12 -17.85 9.20 13.23
N LEU A 13 -16.67 9.81 13.21
CA LEU A 13 -15.83 9.80 12.05
C LEU A 13 -15.46 8.33 11.80
N LEU A 14 -16.31 7.68 11.02
CA LEU A 14 -16.00 6.37 10.46
C LEU A 14 -14.92 6.59 9.41
N THR A 15 -13.67 6.81 9.87
CA THR A 15 -12.52 6.52 9.03
C THR A 15 -12.63 5.03 8.69
N PRO A 16 -12.59 4.67 7.39
CA PRO A 16 -12.59 3.25 7.05
C PRO A 16 -11.40 2.61 7.74
N ALA A 17 -11.65 1.79 8.76
CA ALA A 17 -10.63 1.10 9.55
C ALA A 17 -9.64 0.32 8.67
N SER A 18 -10.08 -0.10 7.46
CA SER A 18 -9.27 -0.77 6.45
C SER A 18 -8.18 0.11 5.83
N ALA A 19 -8.41 1.41 5.61
CA ALA A 19 -7.40 2.32 5.03
C ALA A 19 -6.30 2.62 6.03
N ASP A 20 -6.64 2.89 7.31
CA ASP A 20 -5.69 3.13 8.37
C ASP A 20 -4.86 1.88 8.67
N GLN A 21 -5.48 0.71 8.65
CA GLN A 21 -4.78 -0.56 8.84
C GLN A 21 -3.80 -0.85 7.70
N PHE A 22 -4.18 -0.55 6.47
CA PHE A 22 -3.30 -0.70 5.32
C PHE A 22 -2.06 0.19 5.42
N GLU A 23 -2.25 1.47 5.77
CA GLU A 23 -1.14 2.41 5.96
C GLU A 23 -0.23 2.00 7.10
N ASP A 24 -0.78 1.55 8.23
CA ASP A 24 -0.01 1.06 9.37
C ASP A 24 0.81 -0.18 8.99
N ASP A 25 0.21 -1.13 8.31
CA ASP A 25 0.88 -2.36 7.89
C ASP A 25 1.99 -2.07 6.87
N LEU A 26 1.74 -1.16 5.92
CA LEU A 26 2.76 -0.71 4.97
C LEU A 26 3.90 0.02 5.68
N GLY A 27 3.58 0.87 6.65
CA GLY A 27 4.57 1.57 7.48
C GLY A 27 5.47 0.60 8.24
N LYS A 28 4.92 -0.44 8.82
CA LYS A 28 5.69 -1.50 9.50
C LYS A 28 6.56 -2.28 8.53
N LEU A 29 6.02 -2.61 7.37
CA LEU A 29 6.74 -3.35 6.33
C LEU A 29 7.97 -2.60 5.83
N THR A 30 7.89 -1.28 5.73
CA THR A 30 8.94 -0.42 5.16
C THR A 30 9.82 0.26 6.21
N ALA A 31 9.53 0.07 7.51
CA ALA A 31 10.27 0.72 8.59
C ALA A 31 11.76 0.39 8.55
N GLY A 32 12.60 1.43 8.56
CA GLY A 32 14.06 1.30 8.62
C GLY A 32 14.72 0.83 7.34
N LEU A 33 13.98 0.75 6.23
CA LEU A 33 14.57 0.41 4.93
C LEU A 33 15.22 1.61 4.23
N PRO A 34 16.25 1.39 3.40
CA PRO A 34 16.76 2.44 2.52
C PRO A 34 15.66 2.97 1.58
N PRO A 35 15.71 4.25 1.15
CA PRO A 35 14.66 4.85 0.34
C PRO A 35 14.30 4.11 -0.95
N ASP A 36 15.29 3.56 -1.65
CA ASP A 36 15.05 2.78 -2.86
C ASP A 36 14.34 1.45 -2.59
N ALA A 37 14.63 0.81 -1.46
CA ALA A 37 13.91 -0.39 -1.02
C ALA A 37 12.49 -0.04 -0.60
N VAL A 38 12.27 1.06 0.13
CA VAL A 38 10.91 1.55 0.45
C VAL A 38 10.09 1.73 -0.82
N ALA A 39 10.64 2.37 -1.83
CA ALA A 39 9.96 2.64 -3.08
C ALA A 39 9.52 1.35 -3.79
N VAL A 40 10.40 0.38 -3.90
CA VAL A 40 10.12 -0.89 -4.58
C VAL A 40 9.13 -1.75 -3.79
N VAL A 41 9.29 -1.85 -2.47
CA VAL A 41 8.37 -2.59 -1.59
C VAL A 41 6.97 -1.97 -1.67
N THR A 42 6.86 -0.66 -1.59
CA THR A 42 5.58 0.05 -1.73
C THR A 42 4.93 -0.22 -3.08
N ARG A 43 5.69 -0.18 -4.17
CA ARG A 43 5.19 -0.49 -5.51
C ARG A 43 4.68 -1.93 -5.61
N ARG A 44 5.34 -2.88 -4.97
CA ARG A 44 4.88 -4.28 -4.96
C ARG A 44 3.51 -4.39 -4.29
N VAL A 45 3.34 -3.77 -3.14
CA VAL A 45 2.06 -3.73 -2.41
C VAL A 45 0.96 -3.10 -3.28
N MET A 46 1.25 -1.96 -3.90
CA MET A 46 0.29 -1.27 -4.76
C MET A 46 -0.03 -2.08 -6.02
N CYS A 47 0.95 -2.71 -6.64
CA CYS A 47 0.73 -3.56 -7.81
C CYS A 47 -0.12 -4.80 -7.47
N ASN A 48 0.11 -5.43 -6.33
CA ASN A 48 -0.73 -6.54 -5.86
C ASN A 48 -2.18 -6.10 -5.69
N HIS A 49 -2.39 -4.94 -5.08
CA HIS A 49 -3.73 -4.39 -4.88
C HIS A 49 -4.46 -4.16 -6.21
N TRP A 50 -3.85 -3.41 -7.11
CA TRP A 50 -4.50 -3.01 -8.35
C TRP A 50 -4.67 -4.15 -9.36
N THR A 51 -3.68 -5.04 -9.47
CA THR A 51 -3.78 -6.20 -10.37
C THR A 51 -4.73 -7.28 -9.84
N GLY A 52 -4.97 -7.33 -8.55
CA GLY A 52 -5.92 -8.25 -7.91
C GLY A 52 -7.36 -7.76 -7.93
N GLU A 53 -7.62 -6.53 -8.35
CA GLU A 53 -8.94 -5.95 -8.36
C GLU A 53 -9.70 -6.30 -9.65
N GLU A 54 -10.96 -6.74 -9.52
CA GLU A 54 -11.85 -7.01 -10.65
C GLU A 54 -12.64 -5.75 -11.01
N PRO A 55 -12.56 -5.25 -12.26
CA PRO A 55 -13.32 -4.08 -12.66
C PRO A 55 -14.81 -4.40 -12.79
N TYR A 56 -15.66 -3.57 -12.18
CA TYR A 56 -17.11 -3.71 -12.25
C TYR A 56 -17.73 -2.89 -13.39
N ASP A 57 -16.98 -1.96 -13.99
CA ASP A 57 -17.35 -1.21 -15.19
C ASP A 57 -16.11 -0.70 -15.95
N LYS A 58 -16.34 -0.05 -17.10
CA LYS A 58 -15.26 0.45 -17.97
C LYS A 58 -14.45 1.58 -17.32
N ALA A 59 -15.09 2.44 -16.54
CA ALA A 59 -14.41 3.53 -15.84
C ALA A 59 -13.42 2.98 -14.79
N ARG A 60 -13.85 1.96 -14.04
CA ARG A 60 -12.98 1.28 -13.06
C ARG A 60 -11.83 0.55 -13.75
N ALA A 61 -12.08 -0.11 -14.87
CA ALA A 61 -11.04 -0.76 -15.66
C ALA A 61 -9.96 0.23 -16.11
N ARG A 62 -10.34 1.44 -16.53
CA ARG A 62 -9.38 2.49 -16.89
C ARG A 62 -8.59 3.00 -15.68
N GLU A 63 -9.23 3.13 -14.53
CA GLU A 63 -8.59 3.54 -13.28
C GLU A 63 -7.54 2.53 -12.85
N ILE A 64 -7.87 1.24 -12.89
CA ILE A 64 -6.93 0.14 -12.61
C ILE A 64 -5.75 0.19 -13.59
N ALA A 65 -5.99 0.34 -14.88
CA ALA A 65 -4.94 0.40 -15.90
C ALA A 65 -3.99 1.58 -15.67
N ARG A 66 -4.51 2.75 -15.29
CA ARG A 66 -3.68 3.90 -14.95
C ARG A 66 -2.81 3.65 -13.71
N ALA A 67 -3.38 3.06 -12.66
CA ALA A 67 -2.65 2.76 -11.44
C ALA A 67 -1.53 1.74 -11.70
N VAL A 68 -1.79 0.70 -12.46
CA VAL A 68 -0.80 -0.31 -12.87
C VAL A 68 0.34 0.35 -13.66
N LYS A 69 0.04 1.26 -14.55
CA LYS A 69 1.03 2.01 -15.32
C LYS A 69 1.84 2.97 -14.45
N GLN A 70 1.18 3.73 -13.59
CA GLN A 70 1.83 4.70 -12.68
C GLN A 70 2.78 4.02 -11.71
N ASN A 71 2.43 2.84 -11.22
CA ASN A 71 3.27 2.05 -10.32
C ASN A 71 4.32 1.21 -11.07
N LYS A 72 4.36 1.31 -12.40
CA LYS A 72 5.32 0.59 -13.25
C LYS A 72 5.35 -0.91 -12.94
N CYS A 73 4.18 -1.52 -12.84
CA CYS A 73 4.06 -2.92 -12.45
C CYS A 73 4.76 -3.87 -13.43
N ASN A 74 4.86 -3.48 -14.72
CA ASN A 74 5.55 -4.29 -15.75
C ASN A 74 7.06 -4.41 -15.52
N SER A 75 7.69 -3.41 -14.90
CA SER A 75 9.14 -3.41 -14.63
C SER A 75 9.48 -3.79 -13.20
N LEU A 76 8.47 -4.00 -12.35
CA LEU A 76 8.64 -4.17 -10.92
C LEU A 76 9.54 -5.36 -10.56
N LYS A 77 9.36 -6.50 -11.23
CA LYS A 77 10.16 -7.70 -10.97
C LYS A 77 11.66 -7.45 -11.20
N GLY A 78 12.00 -6.73 -12.25
CA GLY A 78 13.37 -6.33 -12.52
C GLY A 78 13.91 -5.33 -11.49
N ASP A 79 13.09 -4.39 -11.08
CA ASP A 79 13.47 -3.38 -10.07
C ASP A 79 13.65 -4.03 -8.68
N GLU A 80 12.83 -5.00 -8.33
CA GLU A 80 13.00 -5.82 -7.11
C GLU A 80 14.31 -6.61 -7.15
N ALA A 81 14.62 -7.23 -8.29
CA ALA A 81 15.88 -7.95 -8.46
C ALA A 81 17.10 -7.03 -8.29
N ALA A 82 17.02 -5.80 -8.80
CA ALA A 82 18.08 -4.79 -8.64
C ALA A 82 18.28 -4.40 -7.18
N VAL A 83 17.20 -4.23 -6.40
CA VAL A 83 17.28 -3.94 -4.97
C VAL A 83 17.88 -5.12 -4.19
N ARG A 84 17.46 -6.35 -4.50
CA ARG A 84 18.07 -7.55 -3.90
C ARG A 84 19.57 -7.63 -4.15
N LYS A 85 20.01 -7.28 -5.34
CA LYS A 85 21.39 -7.29 -5.74
C LYS A 85 22.22 -6.21 -5.03
N ARG A 86 21.58 -5.06 -4.72
CA ARG A 86 22.22 -3.94 -4.02
C ARG A 86 22.37 -4.22 -2.52
N TYR A 87 21.43 -4.96 -1.94
CA TYR A 87 21.38 -5.26 -0.51
C TYR A 87 21.35 -6.77 -0.22
N PRO A 88 22.30 -7.56 -0.74
CA PRO A 88 22.22 -9.02 -0.67
C PRO A 88 22.39 -9.59 0.74
N LYS A 89 22.93 -8.78 1.66
CA LYS A 89 23.20 -9.17 3.05
C LYS A 89 22.37 -8.40 4.07
N ASP A 90 21.39 -7.63 3.62
CA ASP A 90 20.49 -6.88 4.50
C ASP A 90 19.23 -7.70 4.77
N PRO A 91 19.10 -8.32 5.97
CA PRO A 91 17.96 -9.18 6.26
C PRO A 91 16.63 -8.43 6.32
N LYS A 92 16.65 -7.15 6.67
CA LYS A 92 15.42 -6.33 6.69
C LYS A 92 14.90 -6.07 5.29
N VAL A 93 15.78 -5.74 4.34
CA VAL A 93 15.41 -5.51 2.93
C VAL A 93 14.87 -6.81 2.34
N ILE A 94 15.60 -7.92 2.51
CA ILE A 94 15.20 -9.23 1.97
C ILE A 94 13.84 -9.65 2.53
N LYS A 95 13.66 -9.54 3.85
CA LYS A 95 12.39 -9.88 4.50
C LYS A 95 11.24 -9.03 3.96
N ALA A 96 11.43 -7.72 3.84
CA ALA A 96 10.39 -6.81 3.36
C ALA A 96 10.01 -7.13 1.90
N LEU A 97 10.97 -7.38 1.03
CA LEU A 97 10.72 -7.79 -0.35
C LEU A 97 9.93 -9.10 -0.43
N ASN A 98 10.24 -10.06 0.44
CA ASN A 98 9.53 -11.33 0.49
C ASN A 98 8.12 -11.17 1.06
N ASP A 99 7.97 -10.46 2.16
CA ASP A 99 6.67 -10.22 2.80
C ASP A 99 5.72 -9.43 1.89
N ALA A 100 6.25 -8.50 1.10
CA ALA A 100 5.47 -7.70 0.18
C ALA A 100 4.78 -8.53 -0.92
N GLN A 101 5.32 -9.70 -1.26
CA GLN A 101 4.72 -10.56 -2.28
C GLN A 101 3.31 -11.03 -1.88
N ASP A 102 3.10 -11.23 -0.59
CA ASP A 102 1.86 -11.77 -0.01
C ASP A 102 0.98 -10.69 0.64
N PHE A 103 1.33 -9.43 0.47
CA PHE A 103 0.66 -8.30 1.13
C PHE A 103 -0.72 -7.98 0.54
#